data_77ab2559ea2e27b59f93f53f4ddb7206
#
_entry.id   77ab2559ea2e27b59f93f53f4ddb7206
#
_cell.length_a   1.000
_cell.length_b   1.000
_cell.length_c   1.000
_cell.angle_alpha   90.00
_cell.angle_beta   90.00
_cell.angle_gamma   90.00
#
_symmetry.space_group_name_H-M   'P 1'
#
loop_
_entity.id
_entity.type
_entity.pdbx_description
1 polymer ?
#
loop_
_entity_poly.entity_id
_entity_poly.type
_entity_poly.pdbx_seq_one_letter_code
_entity_poly.pdbx_strand_id
1 'polypeptide(L)'
;MNTRAYIRWLTLAAALAVVPALAADDPVVENARKLLAAGNPKQAYAELIAVQNRLSGMPEYDYLLGVAALDSGKLEDAIIAFERVLAVLPNHAGAQMDLARAYYAAGSFDLAEAAFVKLRGANPPPAAQIAINRYIEAINQRKQQLRAGWTAFGELGLGYDSNITGVPADFFTAAQQSVGVGFNPTGNSVKRSAWFAQGAAGGEYSYPLSRGWSLFAGGEARGRAYRHESDFNLAQVEAHFGAALNAGDDQYRVSASYTPFWQEGAAPAPAGSDKLTNDRRVAVLAGDWRHAIGTRTQVGLGVQLNTIRFPENPLEDFNEVLVSGSWLHSYEGRGSPLLYLTGFITEDRALNDFDNGVNGTSTKSKNLIGVRSYFQYSLNPKLQAFNSLGVIHRRDKDDWARSNLIQRGRDTYFDIALGLAWGFRDKCAMRLQYVFSHNSSNIDIYDFDRHEVSSNIRCEMI
;
A
#
# COMPACT_ATOMS: atom_id res chain seq x y z
N MET A 1 12.36 -23.95 0.97
CA MET A 1 11.89 -25.16 1.68
C MET A 1 10.58 -24.82 2.37
N ASN A 2 9.52 -25.51 2.00
CA ASN A 2 8.14 -25.15 2.32
C ASN A 2 7.86 -25.28 3.83
N THR A 3 7.56 -24.18 4.52
CA THR A 3 7.12 -24.14 5.92
C THR A 3 5.85 -24.98 6.18
N ARG A 4 5.05 -25.27 5.15
CA ARG A 4 3.90 -26.21 5.21
C ARG A 4 4.32 -27.66 5.52
N ALA A 5 5.51 -28.08 5.12
CA ALA A 5 6.01 -29.43 5.38
C ALA A 5 6.41 -29.64 6.86
N TYR A 6 7.00 -28.65 7.51
CA TYR A 6 7.45 -28.77 8.91
C TYR A 6 6.30 -28.83 9.92
N ILE A 7 5.19 -28.16 9.66
CA ILE A 7 4.01 -28.21 10.55
C ILE A 7 3.30 -29.57 10.46
N ARG A 8 3.36 -30.24 9.29
CA ARG A 8 2.76 -31.58 9.09
C ARG A 8 3.40 -32.67 9.94
N TRP A 9 4.72 -32.61 10.14
CA TRP A 9 5.42 -33.65 10.88
C TRP A 9 5.25 -33.55 12.40
N LEU A 10 5.04 -32.35 12.93
CA LEU A 10 4.85 -32.13 14.36
C LEU A 10 3.45 -32.52 14.86
N THR A 11 2.41 -32.40 14.01
CA THR A 11 1.05 -32.81 14.39
C THR A 11 0.87 -34.32 14.33
N LEU A 12 1.53 -35.03 13.40
CA LEU A 12 1.41 -36.47 13.26
C LEU A 12 2.15 -37.26 14.37
N ALA A 13 3.29 -36.72 14.85
CA ALA A 13 4.10 -37.43 15.88
C ALA A 13 3.48 -37.35 17.28
N ALA A 14 2.71 -36.28 17.60
CA ALA A 14 2.07 -36.13 18.92
C ALA A 14 0.77 -36.92 19.09
N ALA A 15 0.12 -37.33 17.97
CA ALA A 15 -1.16 -38.05 17.99
C ALA A 15 -1.01 -39.57 18.15
N LEU A 16 0.21 -40.12 18.07
CA LEU A 16 0.47 -41.58 18.07
C LEU A 16 0.55 -42.20 19.46
N ALA A 17 0.37 -41.47 20.52
CA ALA A 17 0.75 -41.98 21.86
C ALA A 17 -0.39 -42.38 22.78
N VAL A 18 -1.65 -42.57 22.39
CA VAL A 18 -2.67 -43.35 23.17
C VAL A 18 -4.00 -43.40 22.42
N VAL A 19 -4.28 -44.41 21.63
CA VAL A 19 -5.65 -44.80 21.23
C VAL A 19 -5.75 -46.33 21.26
N PRO A 20 -6.78 -46.93 21.93
CA PRO A 20 -6.99 -48.37 21.88
C PRO A 20 -7.38 -48.82 20.46
N ALA A 21 -6.68 -49.83 20.02
CA ALA A 21 -6.77 -50.46 18.69
C ALA A 21 -8.15 -51.11 18.44
N LEU A 22 -9.08 -50.44 17.78
CA LEU A 22 -10.29 -51.02 17.22
C LEU A 22 -10.75 -50.36 15.89
N ALA A 23 -10.06 -49.35 15.40
CA ALA A 23 -10.35 -48.70 14.10
C ALA A 23 -9.18 -48.80 13.09
N ALA A 24 -8.10 -49.46 13.43
CA ALA A 24 -6.86 -49.52 12.65
C ALA A 24 -6.93 -50.36 11.37
N ASP A 25 -7.98 -51.10 11.12
CA ASP A 25 -8.02 -52.13 10.08
C ASP A 25 -8.93 -51.81 8.87
N ASP A 26 -9.53 -50.61 8.80
CA ASP A 26 -10.32 -50.26 7.61
C ASP A 26 -9.40 -49.85 6.46
N PRO A 27 -9.43 -50.55 5.31
CA PRO A 27 -8.54 -50.27 4.19
C PRO A 27 -8.62 -48.86 3.67
N VAL A 28 -9.80 -48.18 3.76
CA VAL A 28 -10.02 -46.84 3.30
C VAL A 28 -9.32 -45.82 4.25
N VAL A 29 -9.37 -46.07 5.58
CA VAL A 29 -8.70 -45.22 6.58
C VAL A 29 -7.18 -45.29 6.42
N GLU A 30 -6.64 -46.49 6.23
CA GLU A 30 -5.19 -46.67 6.01
C GLU A 30 -4.73 -46.07 4.68
N ASN A 31 -5.53 -46.20 3.59
CA ASN A 31 -5.20 -45.57 2.31
C ASN A 31 -5.26 -44.03 2.40
N ALA A 32 -6.26 -43.49 3.08
CA ALA A 32 -6.38 -42.04 3.29
C ALA A 32 -5.17 -41.47 4.08
N ARG A 33 -4.67 -42.22 5.08
CA ARG A 33 -3.45 -41.85 5.82
C ARG A 33 -2.24 -41.76 4.88
N LYS A 34 -2.07 -42.71 3.98
CA LYS A 34 -0.99 -42.71 2.97
C LYS A 34 -1.15 -41.57 1.98
N LEU A 35 -2.36 -41.29 1.51
CA LEU A 35 -2.64 -40.16 0.61
C LEU A 35 -2.33 -38.82 1.26
N LEU A 36 -2.73 -38.62 2.52
CA LEU A 36 -2.40 -37.40 3.27
C LEU A 36 -0.88 -37.24 3.47
N ALA A 37 -0.20 -38.31 3.81
CA ALA A 37 1.26 -38.33 3.94
C ALA A 37 1.94 -38.00 2.60
N ALA A 38 1.39 -38.47 1.47
CA ALA A 38 1.85 -38.19 0.12
C ALA A 38 1.49 -36.76 -0.39
N GLY A 39 0.71 -35.98 0.36
CA GLY A 39 0.29 -34.65 -0.04
C GLY A 39 -0.90 -34.59 -0.99
N ASN A 40 -1.72 -35.61 -1.02
CA ASN A 40 -2.91 -35.75 -1.87
C ASN A 40 -4.23 -35.60 -1.07
N PRO A 41 -4.51 -34.47 -0.40
CA PRO A 41 -5.68 -34.35 0.48
C PRO A 41 -7.02 -34.46 -0.26
N LYS A 42 -7.08 -33.97 -1.50
CA LYS A 42 -8.32 -34.05 -2.31
C LYS A 42 -8.76 -35.47 -2.59
N GLN A 43 -7.81 -36.35 -2.88
CA GLN A 43 -8.12 -37.74 -3.12
C GLN A 43 -8.48 -38.44 -1.80
N ALA A 44 -7.74 -38.19 -0.71
CA ALA A 44 -8.07 -38.67 0.61
C ALA A 44 -9.48 -38.25 1.05
N TYR A 45 -9.85 -37.00 0.84
CA TYR A 45 -11.21 -36.53 1.12
C TYR A 45 -12.28 -37.27 0.32
N ALA A 46 -12.07 -37.43 -0.99
CA ALA A 46 -13.03 -38.12 -1.85
C ALA A 46 -13.26 -39.58 -1.43
N GLU A 47 -12.22 -40.31 -1.01
CA GLU A 47 -12.32 -41.67 -0.54
C GLU A 47 -13.00 -41.77 0.85
N LEU A 48 -12.64 -40.85 1.76
CA LEU A 48 -13.23 -40.84 3.10
C LEU A 48 -14.71 -40.45 3.08
N ILE A 49 -15.09 -39.42 2.32
CA ILE A 49 -16.49 -38.97 2.29
C ILE A 49 -17.42 -40.02 1.74
N ALA A 50 -16.96 -40.86 0.82
CA ALA A 50 -17.76 -41.98 0.24
C ALA A 50 -18.17 -43.04 1.28
N VAL A 51 -17.44 -43.16 2.38
CA VAL A 51 -17.72 -44.16 3.44
C VAL A 51 -18.22 -43.53 4.74
N GLN A 52 -18.57 -42.23 4.70
CA GLN A 52 -18.98 -41.44 5.87
C GLN A 52 -20.13 -42.10 6.64
N ASN A 53 -21.16 -42.62 5.93
CA ASN A 53 -22.31 -43.23 6.57
C ASN A 53 -21.96 -44.47 7.40
N ARG A 54 -20.84 -45.11 7.12
CA ARG A 54 -20.38 -46.34 7.79
C ARG A 54 -19.43 -46.05 8.95
N LEU A 55 -18.56 -45.01 8.82
CA LEU A 55 -17.44 -44.82 9.70
C LEU A 55 -17.53 -43.55 10.58
N SER A 56 -18.53 -42.69 10.36
CA SER A 56 -18.77 -41.51 11.21
C SER A 56 -18.90 -41.85 12.68
N GLY A 57 -18.28 -41.07 13.55
CA GLY A 57 -18.23 -41.30 14.99
C GLY A 57 -17.01 -42.11 15.44
N MET A 58 -16.22 -42.65 14.52
CA MET A 58 -14.92 -43.25 14.84
C MET A 58 -13.86 -42.15 14.86
N PRO A 59 -13.21 -41.83 16.00
CA PRO A 59 -12.34 -40.65 16.16
C PRO A 59 -11.20 -40.60 15.13
N GLU A 60 -10.60 -41.72 14.80
CA GLU A 60 -9.50 -41.79 13.84
C GLU A 60 -9.97 -41.44 12.41
N TYR A 61 -11.11 -42.05 11.99
CA TYR A 61 -11.72 -41.75 10.71
C TYR A 61 -12.11 -40.28 10.62
N ASP A 62 -12.84 -39.75 11.63
CA ASP A 62 -13.28 -38.37 11.66
C ASP A 62 -12.10 -37.39 11.69
N TYR A 63 -11.00 -37.73 12.35
CA TYR A 63 -9.80 -36.92 12.35
C TYR A 63 -9.15 -36.84 10.96
N LEU A 64 -8.97 -37.95 10.28
CA LEU A 64 -8.43 -38.01 8.93
C LEU A 64 -9.34 -37.32 7.91
N LEU A 65 -10.67 -37.52 8.03
CA LEU A 65 -11.64 -36.79 7.21
C LEU A 65 -11.53 -35.28 7.42
N GLY A 66 -11.42 -34.80 8.68
CA GLY A 66 -11.24 -33.41 9.03
C GLY A 66 -9.97 -32.80 8.43
N VAL A 67 -8.84 -33.54 8.54
CA VAL A 67 -7.55 -33.07 7.94
C VAL A 67 -7.64 -33.01 6.42
N ALA A 68 -8.20 -34.06 5.77
CA ALA A 68 -8.36 -34.11 4.33
C ALA A 68 -9.30 -32.99 3.82
N ALA A 69 -10.38 -32.71 4.53
CA ALA A 69 -11.33 -31.66 4.24
C ALA A 69 -10.70 -30.29 4.38
N LEU A 70 -9.99 -30.02 5.49
CA LEU A 70 -9.31 -28.75 5.75
C LEU A 70 -8.27 -28.42 4.67
N ASP A 71 -7.39 -29.39 4.36
CA ASP A 71 -6.35 -29.22 3.36
C ASP A 71 -6.89 -29.17 1.91
N SER A 72 -8.15 -29.61 1.70
CA SER A 72 -8.88 -29.52 0.43
C SER A 72 -9.77 -28.27 0.31
N GLY A 73 -9.82 -27.43 1.35
CA GLY A 73 -10.67 -26.24 1.39
C GLY A 73 -12.17 -26.52 1.65
N LYS A 74 -12.53 -27.72 2.11
CA LYS A 74 -13.89 -28.12 2.51
C LYS A 74 -14.11 -27.81 3.99
N LEU A 75 -14.18 -26.52 4.30
CA LEU A 75 -14.06 -26.00 5.66
C LEU A 75 -15.21 -26.44 6.59
N GLU A 76 -16.43 -26.49 6.06
CA GLU A 76 -17.61 -26.91 6.83
C GLU A 76 -17.49 -28.38 7.23
N ASP A 77 -17.10 -29.27 6.29
CA ASP A 77 -16.90 -30.71 6.56
C ASP A 77 -15.75 -30.91 7.55
N ALA A 78 -14.68 -30.12 7.45
CA ALA A 78 -13.57 -30.19 8.39
C ALA A 78 -14.01 -29.83 9.82
N ILE A 79 -14.78 -28.76 9.99
CA ILE A 79 -15.29 -28.33 11.29
C ILE A 79 -16.14 -29.46 11.91
N ILE A 80 -17.11 -29.96 11.15
CA ILE A 80 -18.00 -31.01 11.61
C ILE A 80 -17.23 -32.28 12.00
N ALA A 81 -16.23 -32.66 11.21
CA ALA A 81 -15.44 -33.86 11.47
C ALA A 81 -14.59 -33.68 12.75
N PHE A 82 -13.93 -32.57 12.94
CA PHE A 82 -13.16 -32.30 14.16
C PHE A 82 -14.05 -32.17 15.40
N GLU A 83 -15.23 -31.56 15.29
CA GLU A 83 -16.20 -31.50 16.39
C GLU A 83 -16.65 -32.89 16.82
N ARG A 84 -16.87 -33.85 15.88
CA ARG A 84 -17.16 -35.24 16.21
C ARG A 84 -16.02 -35.92 16.94
N VAL A 85 -14.75 -35.68 16.51
CA VAL A 85 -13.58 -36.18 17.25
C VAL A 85 -13.59 -35.67 18.68
N LEU A 86 -13.83 -34.39 18.87
CA LEU A 86 -13.79 -33.77 20.20
C LEU A 86 -14.99 -34.11 21.10
N ALA A 87 -16.10 -34.50 20.49
CA ALA A 87 -17.25 -35.04 21.25
C ALA A 87 -16.92 -36.41 21.90
N VAL A 88 -16.07 -37.21 21.27
CA VAL A 88 -15.65 -38.52 21.81
C VAL A 88 -14.36 -38.40 22.60
N LEU A 89 -13.40 -37.59 22.12
CA LEU A 89 -12.07 -37.36 22.71
C LEU A 89 -11.83 -35.85 22.95
N PRO A 90 -12.39 -35.28 24.03
CA PRO A 90 -12.33 -33.83 24.27
C PRO A 90 -10.90 -33.25 24.39
N ASN A 91 -9.95 -34.11 24.78
CA ASN A 91 -8.54 -33.69 24.99
C ASN A 91 -7.63 -34.05 23.78
N HIS A 92 -8.17 -34.36 22.61
CA HIS A 92 -7.40 -34.66 21.42
C HIS A 92 -6.74 -33.37 20.88
N ALA A 93 -5.48 -33.12 21.28
CA ALA A 93 -4.78 -31.89 20.99
C ALA A 93 -4.67 -31.56 19.49
N GLY A 94 -4.48 -32.57 18.63
CA GLY A 94 -4.46 -32.42 17.18
C GLY A 94 -5.78 -31.87 16.65
N ALA A 95 -6.92 -32.50 17.04
CA ALA A 95 -8.24 -32.06 16.61
C ALA A 95 -8.61 -30.69 17.13
N GLN A 96 -8.23 -30.31 18.36
CA GLN A 96 -8.41 -28.97 18.88
C GLN A 96 -7.64 -27.93 18.07
N MET A 97 -6.39 -28.21 17.72
CA MET A 97 -5.56 -27.31 16.90
C MET A 97 -6.11 -27.18 15.48
N ASP A 98 -6.50 -28.28 14.87
CA ASP A 98 -6.98 -28.27 13.49
C ASP A 98 -8.39 -27.71 13.37
N LEU A 99 -9.25 -27.87 14.40
CA LEU A 99 -10.52 -27.17 14.49
C LEU A 99 -10.33 -25.65 14.58
N ALA A 100 -9.39 -25.17 15.39
CA ALA A 100 -9.07 -23.76 15.47
C ALA A 100 -8.57 -23.21 14.12
N ARG A 101 -7.77 -23.99 13.38
CA ARG A 101 -7.32 -23.67 12.02
C ARG A 101 -8.48 -23.65 11.03
N ALA A 102 -9.42 -24.58 11.15
CA ALA A 102 -10.62 -24.62 10.29
C ALA A 102 -11.51 -23.41 10.51
N TYR A 103 -11.76 -23.00 11.76
CA TYR A 103 -12.48 -21.78 12.09
C TYR A 103 -11.77 -20.53 11.51
N TYR A 104 -10.43 -20.45 11.64
CA TYR A 104 -9.66 -19.36 11.05
C TYR A 104 -9.81 -19.31 9.53
N ALA A 105 -9.67 -20.43 8.85
CA ALA A 105 -9.82 -20.53 7.40
C ALA A 105 -11.24 -20.19 6.93
N ALA A 106 -12.27 -20.54 7.74
CA ALA A 106 -13.67 -20.22 7.48
C ALA A 106 -14.02 -18.73 7.77
N GLY A 107 -13.06 -17.91 8.27
CA GLY A 107 -13.32 -16.53 8.65
C GLY A 107 -14.10 -16.37 9.96
N SER A 108 -14.34 -17.45 10.70
CA SER A 108 -15.00 -17.44 12.02
C SER A 108 -14.01 -17.03 13.11
N PHE A 109 -13.50 -15.80 13.02
CA PHE A 109 -12.38 -15.32 13.84
C PHE A 109 -12.62 -15.32 15.34
N ASP A 110 -13.86 -15.12 15.79
CA ASP A 110 -14.19 -15.19 17.22
C ASP A 110 -14.07 -16.61 17.77
N LEU A 111 -14.54 -17.61 17.01
CA LEU A 111 -14.43 -19.02 17.39
C LEU A 111 -12.98 -19.49 17.32
N ALA A 112 -12.24 -19.07 16.27
CA ALA A 112 -10.83 -19.39 16.12
C ALA A 112 -10.00 -18.81 17.29
N GLU A 113 -10.23 -17.54 17.66
CA GLU A 113 -9.53 -16.90 18.77
C GLU A 113 -9.79 -17.63 20.10
N ALA A 114 -11.07 -17.90 20.40
CA ALA A 114 -11.44 -18.64 21.62
C ALA A 114 -10.77 -20.02 21.69
N ALA A 115 -10.73 -20.75 20.56
CA ALA A 115 -10.07 -22.05 20.47
C ALA A 115 -8.55 -21.95 20.66
N PHE A 116 -7.87 -20.99 20.01
CA PHE A 116 -6.42 -20.79 20.17
C PHE A 116 -6.04 -20.28 21.55
N VAL A 117 -6.83 -19.39 22.16
CA VAL A 117 -6.60 -18.93 23.55
C VAL A 117 -6.73 -20.08 24.54
N LYS A 118 -7.72 -20.96 24.38
CA LYS A 118 -7.88 -22.18 25.20
C LYS A 118 -6.67 -23.09 25.04
N LEU A 119 -6.21 -23.35 23.81
CA LEU A 119 -5.02 -24.16 23.53
C LEU A 119 -3.76 -23.56 24.18
N ARG A 120 -3.57 -22.25 24.10
CA ARG A 120 -2.44 -21.56 24.74
C ARG A 120 -2.44 -21.74 26.25
N GLY A 121 -3.61 -21.68 26.90
CA GLY A 121 -3.77 -21.89 28.33
C GLY A 121 -3.46 -23.31 28.81
N ALA A 122 -3.44 -24.29 27.90
CA ALA A 122 -3.10 -25.69 28.20
C ALA A 122 -1.58 -25.98 28.26
N ASN A 123 -0.73 -24.94 28.21
CA ASN A 123 0.74 -25.06 28.21
C ASN A 123 1.29 -26.02 27.13
N PRO A 124 1.00 -25.78 25.86
CA PRO A 124 1.45 -26.64 24.78
C PRO A 124 2.99 -26.58 24.61
N PRO A 125 3.59 -27.56 23.92
CA PRO A 125 5.04 -27.52 23.61
C PRO A 125 5.46 -26.22 22.94
N PRO A 126 6.72 -25.75 23.11
CA PRO A 126 7.16 -24.43 22.63
C PRO A 126 6.90 -24.16 21.13
N ALA A 127 7.07 -25.17 20.29
CA ALA A 127 6.79 -25.04 18.86
C ALA A 127 5.30 -24.78 18.55
N ALA A 128 4.40 -25.48 19.27
CA ALA A 128 2.95 -25.26 19.13
C ALA A 128 2.54 -23.89 19.69
N GLN A 129 3.16 -23.46 20.80
CA GLN A 129 2.92 -22.13 21.40
C GLN A 129 3.25 -21.00 20.44
N ILE A 130 4.38 -21.11 19.70
CA ILE A 130 4.75 -20.14 18.64
C ILE A 130 3.68 -20.09 17.54
N ALA A 131 3.22 -21.25 17.07
CA ALA A 131 2.20 -21.32 16.05
C ALA A 131 0.87 -20.71 16.51
N ILE A 132 0.43 -21.04 17.72
CA ILE A 132 -0.79 -20.51 18.35
C ILE A 132 -0.73 -18.99 18.46
N ASN A 133 0.39 -18.44 18.96
CA ASN A 133 0.55 -16.98 19.09
C ASN A 133 0.49 -16.28 17.72
N ARG A 134 1.09 -16.86 16.68
CA ARG A 134 0.98 -16.33 15.31
C ARG A 134 -0.45 -16.30 14.80
N TYR A 135 -1.25 -17.37 15.05
CA TYR A 135 -2.66 -17.36 14.68
C TYR A 135 -3.45 -16.31 15.44
N ILE A 136 -3.25 -16.19 16.76
CA ILE A 136 -3.92 -15.16 17.57
C ILE A 136 -3.59 -13.75 17.05
N GLU A 137 -2.32 -13.49 16.73
CA GLU A 137 -1.90 -12.20 16.17
C GLU A 137 -2.54 -11.94 14.79
N ALA A 138 -2.54 -12.93 13.90
CA ALA A 138 -3.20 -12.82 12.60
C ALA A 138 -4.72 -12.60 12.72
N ILE A 139 -5.38 -13.27 13.68
CA ILE A 139 -6.80 -13.07 13.98
C ILE A 139 -7.03 -11.64 14.45
N ASN A 140 -6.21 -11.14 15.38
CA ASN A 140 -6.35 -9.78 15.90
C ASN A 140 -6.20 -8.73 14.79
N GLN A 141 -5.22 -8.91 13.91
CA GLN A 141 -5.05 -8.04 12.73
C GLN A 141 -6.29 -8.09 11.81
N ARG A 142 -6.83 -9.30 11.52
CA ARG A 142 -8.04 -9.45 10.70
C ARG A 142 -9.27 -8.85 11.38
N LYS A 143 -9.45 -9.05 12.67
CA LYS A 143 -10.55 -8.46 13.45
C LYS A 143 -10.47 -6.94 13.48
N GLN A 144 -9.28 -6.36 13.58
CA GLN A 144 -9.09 -4.91 13.48
C GLN A 144 -9.50 -4.40 12.09
N GLN A 145 -9.13 -5.11 11.03
CA GLN A 145 -9.53 -4.76 9.66
C GLN A 145 -11.05 -4.87 9.41
N LEU A 146 -11.74 -5.73 10.16
CA LEU A 146 -13.18 -5.99 10.04
C LEU A 146 -14.03 -5.20 11.03
N ARG A 147 -13.44 -4.45 11.95
CA ARG A 147 -14.20 -3.58 12.86
C ARG A 147 -14.51 -2.26 12.18
N ALA A 148 -15.75 -1.81 12.32
CA ALA A 148 -16.08 -0.42 12.08
C ALA A 148 -15.24 0.43 13.03
N GLY A 149 -14.52 1.39 12.51
CA GLY A 149 -13.66 2.21 13.37
C GLY A 149 -13.03 3.38 12.65
N TRP A 150 -12.61 4.33 13.45
CA TRP A 150 -11.85 5.48 13.01
C TRP A 150 -10.36 5.17 13.09
N THR A 151 -9.63 5.57 12.05
CA THR A 151 -8.20 5.82 12.12
C THR A 151 -7.98 7.32 11.97
N ALA A 152 -7.16 7.92 12.79
CA ALA A 152 -6.85 9.34 12.70
C ALA A 152 -5.37 9.57 13.02
N PHE A 153 -4.80 10.60 12.45
CA PHE A 153 -3.43 11.01 12.71
C PHE A 153 -3.27 12.52 12.74
N GLY A 154 -2.22 12.94 13.41
CA GLY A 154 -1.70 14.31 13.33
C GLY A 154 -0.20 14.29 13.07
N GLU A 155 0.28 15.22 12.25
CA GLU A 155 1.68 15.37 11.90
C GLU A 155 2.09 16.84 11.95
N LEU A 156 3.25 17.12 12.54
CA LEU A 156 3.88 18.44 12.52
C LEU A 156 5.35 18.27 12.15
N GLY A 157 5.88 19.21 11.39
CA GLY A 157 7.26 19.15 10.92
C GLY A 157 7.85 20.51 10.61
N LEU A 158 9.18 20.51 10.59
CA LEU A 158 10.01 21.64 10.20
C LEU A 158 11.03 21.19 9.17
N GLY A 159 11.44 22.06 8.28
CA GLY A 159 12.45 21.72 7.29
C GLY A 159 13.05 22.94 6.61
N TYR A 160 14.01 22.64 5.75
CA TYR A 160 14.68 23.62 4.90
C TYR A 160 14.67 23.10 3.46
N ASP A 161 14.39 23.98 2.54
CA ASP A 161 14.31 23.72 1.11
C ASP A 161 15.23 24.70 0.36
N SER A 162 16.16 24.16 -0.41
CA SER A 162 17.18 24.93 -1.12
C SER A 162 16.70 25.55 -2.44
N ASN A 163 15.51 25.16 -2.92
CA ASN A 163 14.99 25.62 -4.21
C ASN A 163 13.45 25.52 -4.26
N ILE A 164 12.78 26.40 -3.53
CA ILE A 164 11.30 26.44 -3.47
C ILE A 164 10.65 26.85 -4.80
N THR A 165 11.40 27.54 -5.65
CA THR A 165 10.96 28.00 -6.97
C THR A 165 11.04 26.94 -8.05
N GLY A 166 11.86 25.88 -7.86
CA GLY A 166 12.07 24.84 -8.86
C GLY A 166 12.68 25.37 -10.18
N VAL A 167 13.60 26.32 -10.07
CA VAL A 167 14.27 26.94 -11.23
C VAL A 167 15.78 26.69 -11.17
N PRO A 168 16.53 26.76 -12.32
CA PRO A 168 17.98 26.63 -12.32
C PRO A 168 18.67 27.73 -11.52
N ALA A 169 19.88 27.42 -11.05
CA ALA A 169 20.66 28.38 -10.27
C ALA A 169 21.05 29.64 -11.09
N ASP A 170 21.25 29.45 -12.36
CA ASP A 170 21.61 30.43 -13.37
C ASP A 170 20.45 30.74 -14.33
N PHE A 171 19.23 30.87 -13.78
CA PHE A 171 18.00 31.06 -14.55
C PHE A 171 18.11 32.16 -15.62
N PHE A 172 18.83 33.22 -15.37
CA PHE A 172 19.00 34.30 -16.35
C PHE A 172 19.72 33.83 -17.61
N THR A 173 20.80 33.08 -17.47
CA THR A 173 21.54 32.50 -18.60
C THR A 173 20.69 31.44 -19.30
N ALA A 174 20.04 30.56 -18.55
CA ALA A 174 19.14 29.55 -19.10
C ALA A 174 17.96 30.17 -19.87
N ALA A 175 17.36 31.26 -19.31
CA ALA A 175 16.28 31.98 -19.98
C ALA A 175 16.74 32.68 -21.27
N GLN A 176 17.94 33.26 -21.29
CA GLN A 176 18.50 33.87 -22.51
C GLN A 176 18.76 32.83 -23.60
N GLN A 177 19.24 31.65 -23.23
CA GLN A 177 19.45 30.55 -24.17
C GLN A 177 18.14 29.98 -24.71
N SER A 178 17.13 29.85 -23.86
CA SER A 178 15.84 29.23 -24.20
C SER A 178 14.84 30.16 -24.87
N VAL A 179 14.78 31.42 -24.49
CA VAL A 179 13.74 32.39 -24.95
C VAL A 179 14.29 33.67 -25.61
N GLY A 180 15.60 33.78 -25.76
CA GLY A 180 16.26 34.88 -26.46
C GLY A 180 16.54 36.11 -25.59
N VAL A 181 17.27 37.09 -26.21
CA VAL A 181 17.70 38.33 -25.56
C VAL A 181 16.50 39.21 -25.25
N GLY A 182 16.45 39.76 -24.03
CA GLY A 182 15.38 40.68 -23.59
C GLY A 182 14.41 40.10 -22.56
N PHE A 183 14.59 38.85 -22.15
CA PHE A 183 13.83 38.28 -21.05
C PHE A 183 14.31 38.91 -19.72
N ASN A 184 13.39 39.57 -19.01
CA ASN A 184 13.64 40.09 -17.67
C ASN A 184 13.08 39.11 -16.63
N PRO A 185 13.92 38.48 -15.80
CA PRO A 185 13.45 37.57 -14.76
C PRO A 185 12.59 38.32 -13.75
N THR A 186 11.41 37.78 -13.45
CA THR A 186 10.57 38.25 -12.34
C THR A 186 11.05 37.63 -11.03
N GLY A 187 10.54 38.11 -9.90
CA GLY A 187 10.90 37.61 -8.59
C GLY A 187 10.78 36.08 -8.42
N ASN A 188 9.88 35.43 -9.18
CA ASN A 188 9.68 33.96 -9.15
C ASN A 188 10.59 33.19 -10.12
N SER A 189 11.39 33.90 -10.90
CA SER A 189 12.38 33.36 -11.85
C SER A 189 13.77 33.18 -11.25
N VAL A 190 13.93 33.42 -9.94
CA VAL A 190 15.20 33.30 -9.23
C VAL A 190 15.09 32.12 -8.24
N LYS A 191 16.16 31.35 -8.19
CA LYS A 191 16.28 30.30 -7.18
C LYS A 191 16.19 30.87 -5.78
N ARG A 192 15.23 30.38 -4.99
CA ARG A 192 15.02 30.79 -3.60
C ARG A 192 15.08 29.60 -2.68
N SER A 193 15.56 29.84 -1.49
CA SER A 193 15.60 28.85 -0.43
C SER A 193 14.89 29.37 0.81
N ALA A 194 14.22 28.49 1.54
CA ALA A 194 13.52 28.89 2.75
C ALA A 194 13.41 27.77 3.78
N TRP A 195 13.32 28.15 5.05
CA TRP A 195 12.82 27.30 6.11
C TRP A 195 11.30 27.21 6.01
N PHE A 196 10.76 26.05 6.34
CA PHE A 196 9.32 25.84 6.37
C PHE A 196 8.86 25.12 7.62
N ALA A 197 7.61 25.38 7.99
CA ALA A 197 6.83 24.57 8.90
C ALA A 197 5.73 23.86 8.10
N GLN A 198 5.42 22.62 8.44
CA GLN A 198 4.34 21.88 7.81
C GLN A 198 3.52 21.13 8.83
N GLY A 199 2.26 20.89 8.50
CA GLY A 199 1.36 20.11 9.31
C GLY A 199 0.40 19.30 8.44
N ALA A 200 -0.04 18.17 8.96
CA ALA A 200 -1.11 17.38 8.38
C ALA A 200 -1.96 16.78 9.50
N ALA A 201 -3.25 16.65 9.23
CA ALA A 201 -4.16 15.90 10.08
C ALA A 201 -5.20 15.22 9.19
N GLY A 202 -5.56 14.00 9.52
CA GLY A 202 -6.53 13.27 8.73
C GLY A 202 -7.09 12.07 9.48
N GLY A 203 -8.08 11.45 8.86
CA GLY A 203 -8.67 10.23 9.36
C GLY A 203 -9.58 9.58 8.34
N GLU A 204 -9.83 8.29 8.56
CA GLU A 204 -10.72 7.48 7.76
C GLU A 204 -11.63 6.67 8.69
N TYR A 205 -12.90 6.64 8.39
CA TYR A 205 -13.86 5.73 8.98
C TYR A 205 -14.10 4.55 8.05
N SER A 206 -13.91 3.33 8.55
CA SER A 206 -14.18 2.10 7.82
C SER A 206 -15.36 1.36 8.43
N TYR A 207 -16.32 0.98 7.59
CA TYR A 207 -17.51 0.23 7.98
C TYR A 207 -17.54 -1.11 7.26
N PRO A 208 -17.33 -2.23 7.96
CA PRO A 208 -17.42 -3.55 7.36
C PRO A 208 -18.86 -3.91 7.03
N LEU A 209 -19.06 -4.45 5.86
CA LEU A 209 -20.32 -5.05 5.41
C LEU A 209 -20.27 -6.58 5.62
N SER A 210 -20.78 -7.34 4.70
CA SER A 210 -20.74 -8.79 4.73
C SER A 210 -19.83 -9.35 3.63
N ARG A 211 -19.36 -10.61 3.78
CA ARG A 211 -18.58 -11.34 2.77
C ARG A 211 -17.31 -10.62 2.30
N GLY A 212 -16.58 -9.98 3.21
CA GLY A 212 -15.31 -9.33 2.91
C GLY A 212 -15.41 -7.92 2.34
N TRP A 213 -16.61 -7.36 2.15
CA TRP A 213 -16.83 -5.98 1.74
C TRP A 213 -16.69 -5.01 2.90
N SER A 214 -16.13 -3.85 2.63
CA SER A 214 -16.13 -2.69 3.53
C SER A 214 -16.36 -1.41 2.76
N LEU A 215 -17.01 -0.44 3.38
CA LEU A 215 -17.07 0.95 2.91
C LEU A 215 -16.11 1.78 3.75
N PHE A 216 -15.54 2.79 3.14
CA PHE A 216 -14.69 3.74 3.85
C PHE A 216 -14.97 5.15 3.39
N ALA A 217 -14.80 6.11 4.29
CA ALA A 217 -14.82 7.54 3.98
C ALA A 217 -13.88 8.27 4.93
N GLY A 218 -13.19 9.26 4.42
CA GLY A 218 -12.20 10.00 5.20
C GLY A 218 -11.79 11.29 4.55
N GLY A 219 -10.78 11.90 5.15
CA GLY A 219 -10.15 13.09 4.60
C GLY A 219 -8.87 13.44 5.31
N GLU A 220 -8.10 14.29 4.67
CA GLU A 220 -6.84 14.82 5.16
C GLU A 220 -6.73 16.31 4.84
N ALA A 221 -6.26 17.09 5.79
CA ALA A 221 -5.81 18.46 5.57
C ALA A 221 -4.30 18.53 5.74
N ARG A 222 -3.62 19.21 4.82
CA ARG A 222 -2.17 19.40 4.84
C ARG A 222 -1.83 20.83 4.46
N GLY A 223 -0.81 21.40 5.15
CA GLY A 223 -0.30 22.73 4.84
C GLY A 223 1.20 22.81 5.04
N ARG A 224 1.82 23.75 4.31
CA ARG A 224 3.24 24.14 4.46
C ARG A 224 3.34 25.65 4.35
N ALA A 225 4.02 26.24 5.31
CA ALA A 225 4.27 27.67 5.36
C ALA A 225 5.79 27.93 5.33
N TYR A 226 6.22 28.78 4.43
CA TYR A 226 7.63 29.16 4.25
C TYR A 226 7.94 30.46 4.96
N ARG A 227 9.07 30.49 5.65
CA ARG A 227 9.55 31.68 6.32
C ARG A 227 10.00 32.72 5.28
N HIS A 228 9.43 33.95 5.32
CA HIS A 228 9.70 35.06 4.42
C HIS A 228 9.34 34.82 2.92
N GLU A 229 8.70 33.72 2.59
CA GLU A 229 8.33 33.38 1.22
C GLU A 229 6.87 32.94 1.19
N SER A 230 5.95 33.77 1.70
CA SER A 230 4.52 33.46 1.86
C SER A 230 3.83 33.11 0.55
N ASP A 231 4.30 33.64 -0.58
CA ASP A 231 3.76 33.35 -1.91
C ASP A 231 3.87 31.87 -2.31
N PHE A 232 4.73 31.11 -1.62
CA PHE A 232 4.91 29.67 -1.82
C PHE A 232 4.18 28.82 -0.77
N ASN A 233 3.50 29.44 0.19
CA ASN A 233 2.66 28.74 1.14
C ASN A 233 1.63 27.91 0.38
N LEU A 234 1.40 26.70 0.87
CA LEU A 234 0.42 25.81 0.27
C LEU A 234 -0.51 25.20 1.33
N ALA A 235 -1.72 24.94 0.95
CA ALA A 235 -2.70 24.18 1.71
C ALA A 235 -3.49 23.26 0.77
N GLN A 236 -3.89 22.12 1.27
CA GLN A 236 -4.80 21.23 0.57
C GLN A 236 -5.71 20.50 1.57
N VAL A 237 -6.90 20.18 1.14
CA VAL A 237 -7.85 19.35 1.88
C VAL A 237 -8.34 18.28 0.94
N GLU A 238 -8.19 17.02 1.31
CA GLU A 238 -8.71 15.90 0.56
C GLU A 238 -9.93 15.32 1.28
N ALA A 239 -10.97 15.00 0.53
CA ALA A 239 -12.05 14.16 0.98
C ALA A 239 -12.10 12.93 0.06
N HIS A 240 -12.25 11.74 0.64
CA HIS A 240 -12.33 10.50 -0.13
C HIS A 240 -13.39 9.55 0.45
N PHE A 241 -13.90 8.69 -0.42
CA PHE A 241 -14.79 7.60 -0.05
C PHE A 241 -14.65 6.44 -1.04
N GLY A 242 -15.09 5.26 -0.63
CA GLY A 242 -15.00 4.11 -1.51
C GLY A 242 -15.47 2.81 -0.88
N ALA A 243 -15.21 1.73 -1.60
CA ALA A 243 -15.46 0.37 -1.17
C ALA A 243 -14.22 -0.50 -1.38
N ALA A 244 -14.03 -1.46 -0.50
CA ALA A 244 -13.00 -2.48 -0.62
C ALA A 244 -13.61 -3.87 -0.47
N LEU A 245 -13.07 -4.84 -1.20
CA LEU A 245 -13.40 -6.25 -1.11
C LEU A 245 -12.13 -7.04 -0.83
N ASN A 246 -12.14 -7.83 0.25
CA ASN A 246 -11.10 -8.83 0.54
C ASN A 246 -11.65 -10.21 0.22
N ALA A 247 -11.10 -10.88 -0.77
CA ALA A 247 -11.53 -12.18 -1.28
C ALA A 247 -10.34 -13.17 -1.32
N GLY A 248 -10.09 -13.83 -0.21
CA GLY A 248 -8.94 -14.73 -0.06
C GLY A 248 -7.61 -13.97 -0.13
N ASP A 249 -6.78 -14.29 -1.12
CA ASP A 249 -5.50 -13.64 -1.36
C ASP A 249 -5.63 -12.34 -2.19
N ASP A 250 -6.84 -12.02 -2.67
CA ASP A 250 -7.14 -10.85 -3.47
C ASP A 250 -7.78 -9.74 -2.67
N GLN A 251 -7.37 -8.51 -2.95
CA GLN A 251 -7.97 -7.29 -2.43
C GLN A 251 -8.29 -6.35 -3.60
N TYR A 252 -9.52 -5.87 -3.64
CA TYR A 252 -10.01 -4.88 -4.60
C TYR A 252 -10.41 -3.62 -3.85
N ARG A 253 -10.05 -2.46 -4.37
CA ARG A 253 -10.45 -1.16 -3.81
C ARG A 253 -10.90 -0.24 -4.94
N VAL A 254 -12.05 0.39 -4.79
CA VAL A 254 -12.55 1.46 -5.66
C VAL A 254 -12.78 2.68 -4.79
N SER A 255 -12.27 3.83 -5.21
CA SER A 255 -12.40 5.07 -4.45
C SER A 255 -12.59 6.27 -5.36
N ALA A 256 -13.28 7.27 -4.83
CA ALA A 256 -13.31 8.61 -5.38
C ALA A 256 -12.76 9.59 -4.36
N SER A 257 -12.00 10.59 -4.83
CA SER A 257 -11.53 11.69 -3.98
C SER A 257 -11.65 13.04 -4.67
N TYR A 258 -11.71 14.07 -3.84
CA TYR A 258 -11.70 15.45 -4.28
C TYR A 258 -10.75 16.27 -3.40
N THR A 259 -9.80 16.97 -4.03
CA THR A 259 -8.73 17.71 -3.36
C THR A 259 -8.61 19.13 -3.93
N PRO A 260 -9.21 20.14 -3.31
CA PRO A 260 -8.78 21.52 -3.54
C PRO A 260 -7.39 21.75 -2.97
N PHE A 261 -6.58 22.46 -3.73
CA PHE A 261 -5.22 22.87 -3.43
C PHE A 261 -5.09 24.37 -3.65
N TRP A 262 -4.50 25.06 -2.69
CA TRP A 262 -4.29 26.49 -2.69
C TRP A 262 -2.79 26.82 -2.58
N GLN A 263 -2.31 27.70 -3.45
CA GLN A 263 -0.95 28.22 -3.40
C GLN A 263 -0.92 29.59 -4.07
N GLU A 264 -0.64 30.62 -3.29
CA GLU A 264 -0.59 31.98 -3.77
C GLU A 264 0.75 32.30 -4.46
N GLY A 265 0.71 33.10 -5.53
CA GLY A 265 1.85 33.81 -6.09
C GLY A 265 2.95 32.98 -6.75
N ALA A 266 2.78 31.68 -6.90
CA ALA A 266 3.81 30.79 -7.45
C ALA A 266 4.04 30.94 -8.97
N ALA A 267 3.14 31.58 -9.71
CA ALA A 267 3.29 31.79 -11.14
C ALA A 267 3.63 33.24 -11.47
N PRO A 268 4.53 33.50 -12.44
CA PRO A 268 4.81 34.85 -12.91
C PRO A 268 3.56 35.42 -13.60
N ALA A 269 3.02 36.50 -13.06
CA ALA A 269 1.93 37.22 -13.69
C ALA A 269 2.45 38.16 -14.81
N PRO A 270 1.72 38.32 -15.93
CA PRO A 270 2.03 39.37 -16.88
C PRO A 270 1.97 40.74 -16.23
N ALA A 271 2.78 41.68 -16.71
CA ALA A 271 2.81 43.07 -16.19
C ALA A 271 1.40 43.68 -16.23
N GLY A 272 0.88 44.10 -15.07
CA GLY A 272 -0.43 44.73 -14.94
C GLY A 272 -1.61 43.77 -14.67
N SER A 273 -1.36 42.49 -14.44
CA SER A 273 -2.37 41.50 -14.01
C SER A 273 -2.21 41.17 -12.52
N ASP A 274 -3.28 40.71 -11.89
CA ASP A 274 -3.22 40.13 -10.56
C ASP A 274 -2.27 38.93 -10.52
N LYS A 275 -1.67 38.64 -9.37
CA LYS A 275 -0.81 37.45 -9.20
C LYS A 275 -1.59 36.16 -9.61
N LEU A 276 -1.07 35.41 -10.57
CA LEU A 276 -1.62 34.13 -10.89
C LEU A 276 -1.34 33.16 -9.74
N THR A 277 -2.37 32.57 -9.20
CA THR A 277 -2.24 31.50 -8.21
C THR A 277 -2.00 30.15 -8.88
N ASN A 278 -1.45 29.20 -8.14
CA ASN A 278 -1.34 27.80 -8.58
C ASN A 278 -2.48 26.95 -7.99
N ASP A 279 -3.60 27.62 -7.68
CA ASP A 279 -4.78 26.97 -7.15
C ASP A 279 -5.31 25.95 -8.14
N ARG A 280 -5.61 24.77 -7.64
CA ARG A 280 -6.18 23.71 -8.48
C ARG A 280 -7.16 22.84 -7.71
N ARG A 281 -8.04 22.22 -8.45
CA ARG A 281 -9.01 21.25 -7.96
C ARG A 281 -8.75 19.92 -8.65
N VAL A 282 -8.54 18.87 -7.86
CA VAL A 282 -8.26 17.53 -8.36
C VAL A 282 -9.39 16.61 -7.95
N ALA A 283 -10.04 15.97 -8.92
CA ALA A 283 -10.98 14.89 -8.67
C ALA A 283 -10.40 13.60 -9.25
N VAL A 284 -10.45 12.53 -8.47
CA VAL A 284 -9.86 11.21 -8.81
C VAL A 284 -10.92 10.13 -8.67
N LEU A 285 -10.98 9.26 -9.66
CA LEU A 285 -11.63 7.95 -9.56
C LEU A 285 -10.55 6.88 -9.72
N ALA A 286 -10.38 6.04 -8.71
CA ALA A 286 -9.33 5.03 -8.68
C ALA A 286 -9.88 3.62 -8.49
N GLY A 287 -9.26 2.64 -9.14
CA GLY A 287 -9.46 1.22 -8.94
C GLY A 287 -8.12 0.53 -8.75
N ASP A 288 -7.99 -0.25 -7.67
CA ASP A 288 -6.79 -1.00 -7.31
C ASP A 288 -7.13 -2.46 -7.09
N TRP A 289 -6.26 -3.34 -7.60
CA TRP A 289 -6.24 -4.75 -7.28
C TRP A 289 -4.88 -5.13 -6.70
N ARG A 290 -4.89 -5.97 -5.67
CA ARG A 290 -3.69 -6.53 -5.04
C ARG A 290 -3.88 -8.01 -4.82
N HIS A 291 -2.83 -8.78 -5.06
CA HIS A 291 -2.79 -10.23 -4.86
C HIS A 291 -1.61 -10.62 -3.99
N ALA A 292 -1.90 -11.36 -2.92
CA ALA A 292 -0.86 -11.87 -2.02
C ALA A 292 -0.31 -13.20 -2.54
N ILE A 293 0.99 -13.25 -2.82
CA ILE A 293 1.71 -14.46 -3.22
C ILE A 293 2.41 -15.02 -1.98
N GLY A 294 1.71 -15.89 -1.27
CA GLY A 294 2.15 -16.37 0.04
C GLY A 294 2.10 -15.27 1.10
N THR A 295 3.00 -15.32 2.09
CA THR A 295 2.95 -14.43 3.25
C THR A 295 3.83 -13.18 3.12
N ARG A 296 4.60 -13.04 2.04
CA ARG A 296 5.67 -12.04 1.95
C ARG A 296 5.66 -11.20 0.69
N THR A 297 5.02 -11.67 -0.34
CA THR A 297 5.00 -10.99 -1.64
C THR A 297 3.60 -10.56 -1.96
N GLN A 298 3.46 -9.34 -2.45
CA GLN A 298 2.21 -8.82 -2.99
C GLN A 298 2.50 -8.17 -4.33
N VAL A 299 1.64 -8.42 -5.30
CA VAL A 299 1.60 -7.70 -6.58
C VAL A 299 0.33 -6.88 -6.67
N GLY A 300 0.36 -5.81 -7.45
CA GLY A 300 -0.82 -4.98 -7.62
C GLY A 300 -0.89 -4.31 -8.97
N LEU A 301 -2.11 -3.99 -9.37
CA LEU A 301 -2.43 -3.17 -10.54
C LEU A 301 -3.36 -2.04 -10.10
N GLY A 302 -3.14 -0.84 -10.64
CA GLY A 302 -3.98 0.32 -10.37
C GLY A 302 -4.31 1.09 -11.64
N VAL A 303 -5.50 1.66 -11.66
CA VAL A 303 -5.96 2.59 -12.70
C VAL A 303 -6.56 3.81 -12.02
N GLN A 304 -6.20 5.01 -12.48
CA GLN A 304 -6.77 6.26 -12.00
C GLN A 304 -7.22 7.12 -13.17
N LEU A 305 -8.36 7.72 -13.01
CA LEU A 305 -8.91 8.75 -13.88
C LEU A 305 -8.93 10.06 -13.09
N ASN A 306 -8.09 10.99 -13.47
CA ASN A 306 -7.89 12.24 -12.77
C ASN A 306 -8.43 13.41 -13.61
N THR A 307 -9.05 14.35 -12.95
CA THR A 307 -9.53 15.61 -13.52
C THR A 307 -8.88 16.75 -12.76
N ILE A 308 -8.02 17.51 -13.41
CA ILE A 308 -7.28 18.62 -12.81
C ILE A 308 -7.76 19.92 -13.44
N ARG A 309 -8.18 20.87 -12.61
CA ARG A 309 -8.69 22.17 -13.03
C ARG A 309 -7.99 23.28 -12.29
N PHE A 310 -7.55 24.30 -13.03
CA PHE A 310 -6.90 25.49 -12.52
C PHE A 310 -7.86 26.68 -12.71
N PRO A 311 -8.59 27.12 -11.67
CA PRO A 311 -9.64 28.13 -11.80
C PRO A 311 -9.17 29.45 -12.41
N GLU A 312 -7.93 29.85 -12.12
CA GLU A 312 -7.35 31.11 -12.60
C GLU A 312 -6.47 30.96 -13.84
N ASN A 313 -6.16 29.72 -14.24
CA ASN A 313 -5.38 29.43 -15.45
C ASN A 313 -5.95 28.21 -16.21
N PRO A 314 -7.10 28.33 -16.88
CA PRO A 314 -7.73 27.22 -17.57
C PRO A 314 -6.87 26.55 -18.66
N LEU A 315 -5.83 27.22 -19.17
CA LEU A 315 -4.88 26.62 -20.13
C LEU A 315 -4.08 25.47 -19.54
N GLU A 316 -4.01 25.37 -18.21
CA GLU A 316 -3.39 24.25 -17.49
C GLU A 316 -4.38 23.10 -17.21
N ASP A 317 -5.67 23.24 -17.55
CA ASP A 317 -6.68 22.21 -17.32
C ASP A 317 -6.40 20.96 -18.12
N PHE A 318 -6.42 19.81 -17.46
CA PHE A 318 -6.27 18.52 -18.15
C PHE A 318 -7.02 17.39 -17.45
N ASN A 319 -7.24 16.33 -18.21
CA ASN A 319 -7.63 15.02 -17.69
C ASN A 319 -6.44 14.07 -17.81
N GLU A 320 -6.24 13.23 -16.80
CA GLU A 320 -5.16 12.25 -16.77
C GLU A 320 -5.71 10.84 -16.62
N VAL A 321 -5.14 9.92 -17.37
CA VAL A 321 -5.31 8.48 -17.16
C VAL A 321 -3.96 7.92 -16.71
N LEU A 322 -3.95 7.28 -15.54
CA LEU A 322 -2.77 6.64 -14.97
C LEU A 322 -3.02 5.14 -14.84
N VAL A 323 -2.05 4.35 -15.30
CA VAL A 323 -2.01 2.89 -15.07
C VAL A 323 -0.71 2.56 -14.35
N SER A 324 -0.80 1.76 -13.29
CA SER A 324 0.35 1.38 -12.47
C SER A 324 0.39 -0.11 -12.19
N GLY A 325 1.63 -0.62 -12.04
CA GLY A 325 1.90 -1.95 -11.52
C GLY A 325 2.81 -1.86 -10.30
N SER A 326 2.59 -2.69 -9.31
CA SER A 326 3.38 -2.69 -8.07
C SER A 326 3.80 -4.08 -7.65
N TRP A 327 4.93 -4.15 -6.96
CA TRP A 327 5.46 -5.34 -6.33
C TRP A 327 6.04 -4.99 -4.97
N LEU A 328 5.60 -5.72 -3.94
CA LEU A 328 6.08 -5.59 -2.57
C LEU A 328 6.63 -6.93 -2.12
N HIS A 329 7.79 -6.92 -1.49
CA HIS A 329 8.39 -8.10 -0.89
C HIS A 329 8.99 -7.80 0.48
N SER A 330 8.65 -8.64 1.46
CA SER A 330 9.21 -8.61 2.80
C SER A 330 10.19 -9.76 2.98
N TYR A 331 11.45 -9.44 3.20
CA TYR A 331 12.53 -10.43 3.35
C TYR A 331 12.58 -10.97 4.78
N GLU A 332 13.01 -12.23 4.93
CA GLU A 332 13.33 -12.79 6.24
C GLU A 332 14.69 -12.29 6.74
N GLY A 333 14.87 -12.39 8.04
CA GLY A 333 16.14 -12.15 8.68
C GLY A 333 16.18 -10.92 9.56
N ARG A 334 17.37 -10.52 9.95
CA ARG A 334 17.58 -9.38 10.84
C ARG A 334 17.09 -8.09 10.17
N GLY A 335 16.31 -7.32 10.90
CA GLY A 335 15.82 -6.03 10.43
C GLY A 335 14.61 -6.09 9.49
N SER A 336 14.11 -7.29 9.14
CA SER A 336 12.90 -7.51 8.30
C SER A 336 12.83 -6.54 7.12
N PRO A 337 13.78 -6.60 6.16
CA PRO A 337 13.80 -5.67 5.04
C PRO A 337 12.52 -5.75 4.23
N LEU A 338 12.03 -4.58 3.77
CA LEU A 338 10.87 -4.47 2.90
C LEU A 338 11.28 -3.69 1.66
N LEU A 339 10.97 -4.22 0.48
CA LEU A 339 11.14 -3.54 -0.80
C LEU A 339 9.78 -3.40 -1.50
N TYR A 340 9.45 -2.18 -1.89
CA TYR A 340 8.28 -1.86 -2.69
C TYR A 340 8.72 -1.18 -3.98
N LEU A 341 8.26 -1.71 -5.10
CA LEU A 341 8.51 -1.17 -6.44
C LEU A 341 7.17 -0.82 -7.09
N THR A 342 7.13 0.33 -7.78
CA THR A 342 5.96 0.75 -8.56
C THR A 342 6.45 1.29 -9.89
N GLY A 343 5.87 0.80 -10.99
CA GLY A 343 5.99 1.38 -12.31
C GLY A 343 4.65 1.97 -12.74
N PHE A 344 4.66 3.08 -13.47
CA PHE A 344 3.43 3.70 -13.96
C PHE A 344 3.63 4.38 -15.31
N ILE A 345 2.53 4.51 -16.04
CA ILE A 345 2.41 5.31 -17.25
C ILE A 345 1.21 6.24 -17.08
N THR A 346 1.33 7.48 -17.57
CA THR A 346 0.21 8.43 -17.61
C THR A 346 0.08 9.06 -18.97
N GLU A 347 -1.16 9.41 -19.31
CA GLU A 347 -1.49 10.25 -20.42
C GLU A 347 -2.30 11.44 -19.91
N ASP A 348 -1.69 12.64 -20.00
CA ASP A 348 -2.36 13.90 -19.71
C ASP A 348 -2.93 14.46 -21.01
N ARG A 349 -4.22 14.78 -21.02
CA ARG A 349 -4.93 15.41 -22.14
C ARG A 349 -5.39 16.79 -21.71
N ALA A 350 -4.72 17.82 -22.23
CA ALA A 350 -5.14 19.20 -22.04
C ALA A 350 -6.54 19.41 -22.60
N LEU A 351 -7.31 20.28 -21.96
CA LEU A 351 -8.68 20.61 -22.39
C LEU A 351 -8.74 21.86 -23.28
N ASN A 352 -7.72 22.68 -23.20
CA ASN A 352 -7.67 23.94 -23.92
C ASN A 352 -6.42 24.01 -24.78
N ASP A 353 -6.59 24.62 -25.94
CA ASP A 353 -5.53 24.93 -26.89
C ASP A 353 -5.06 26.36 -26.66
N PHE A 354 -3.82 26.65 -27.05
CA PHE A 354 -3.28 28.00 -27.09
C PHE A 354 -2.59 28.25 -28.44
N ASP A 355 -2.63 29.50 -28.90
CA ASP A 355 -1.84 29.92 -30.05
C ASP A 355 -0.36 30.00 -29.65
N ASN A 356 0.46 29.21 -30.31
CA ASN A 356 1.90 29.16 -30.05
C ASN A 356 2.68 30.29 -30.74
N GLY A 357 2.00 31.13 -31.52
CA GLY A 357 2.55 32.31 -32.19
C GLY A 357 3.47 31.99 -33.38
N VAL A 358 3.61 30.73 -33.77
CA VAL A 358 4.56 30.33 -34.81
C VAL A 358 3.92 29.47 -35.90
N ASN A 359 3.29 28.37 -35.53
CA ASN A 359 2.74 27.38 -36.50
C ASN A 359 1.30 26.94 -36.20
N GLY A 360 0.60 27.67 -35.34
CA GLY A 360 -0.82 27.44 -35.04
C GLY A 360 -1.08 27.09 -33.57
N THR A 361 -2.13 26.31 -33.33
CA THR A 361 -2.55 25.90 -32.00
C THR A 361 -1.74 24.72 -31.48
N SER A 362 -1.39 24.77 -30.21
CA SER A 362 -0.73 23.70 -29.43
C SER A 362 -1.51 23.41 -28.16
N THR A 363 -1.28 22.21 -27.58
CA THR A 363 -1.86 21.82 -26.30
C THR A 363 -0.75 21.57 -25.27
N LYS A 364 -1.10 21.59 -23.99
CA LYS A 364 -0.20 21.18 -22.89
C LYS A 364 -0.31 19.67 -22.57
N SER A 365 -0.78 18.88 -23.52
CA SER A 365 -0.89 17.43 -23.39
C SER A 365 0.48 16.77 -23.32
N LYS A 366 0.62 15.76 -22.46
CA LYS A 366 1.91 15.07 -22.24
C LYS A 366 1.73 13.60 -21.87
N ASN A 367 2.79 12.83 -22.03
CA ASN A 367 2.88 11.46 -21.56
C ASN A 367 4.00 11.37 -20.52
N LEU A 368 3.77 10.56 -19.49
CA LEU A 368 4.77 10.27 -18.48
C LEU A 368 4.93 8.75 -18.35
N ILE A 369 6.16 8.35 -18.04
CA ILE A 369 6.49 7.00 -17.60
C ILE A 369 7.41 7.13 -16.39
N GLY A 370 7.15 6.36 -15.35
CA GLY A 370 7.95 6.44 -14.14
C GLY A 370 8.09 5.12 -13.41
N VAL A 371 9.15 5.05 -12.60
CA VAL A 371 9.42 3.96 -11.68
C VAL A 371 9.79 4.56 -10.34
N ARG A 372 9.26 3.98 -9.25
CA ARG A 372 9.63 4.32 -7.88
C ARG A 372 9.96 3.07 -7.09
N SER A 373 10.96 3.19 -6.24
CA SER A 373 11.29 2.17 -5.25
C SER A 373 11.23 2.76 -3.84
N TYR A 374 10.86 1.94 -2.88
CA TYR A 374 10.96 2.23 -1.46
C TYR A 374 11.56 1.03 -0.76
N PHE A 375 12.60 1.25 0.02
CA PHE A 375 13.25 0.23 0.82
C PHE A 375 13.25 0.66 2.30
N GLN A 376 12.95 -0.27 3.18
CA GLN A 376 12.94 -0.06 4.62
C GLN A 376 13.68 -1.19 5.32
N TYR A 377 14.43 -0.84 6.36
CA TYR A 377 15.19 -1.76 7.21
C TYR A 377 15.08 -1.37 8.67
N SER A 378 14.68 -2.29 9.55
CA SER A 378 14.60 -2.04 10.98
C SER A 378 15.98 -2.26 11.62
N LEU A 379 16.62 -1.19 12.06
CA LEU A 379 17.90 -1.22 12.79
C LEU A 379 17.72 -1.82 14.18
N ASN A 380 16.60 -1.50 14.82
CA ASN A 380 16.11 -2.09 16.06
C ASN A 380 14.58 -1.91 16.14
N PRO A 381 13.88 -2.43 17.18
CA PRO A 381 12.42 -2.34 17.28
C PRO A 381 11.83 -0.92 17.24
N LYS A 382 12.63 0.10 17.54
CA LYS A 382 12.19 1.51 17.56
C LYS A 382 12.78 2.36 16.46
N LEU A 383 13.80 1.90 15.76
CA LEU A 383 14.52 2.69 14.77
C LEU A 383 14.56 1.98 13.42
N GLN A 384 14.07 2.64 12.40
CA GLN A 384 14.05 2.17 11.01
C GLN A 384 14.82 3.13 10.12
N ALA A 385 15.60 2.60 9.20
CA ALA A 385 16.17 3.34 8.08
C ALA A 385 15.31 3.07 6.84
N PHE A 386 15.13 4.09 6.02
CA PHE A 386 14.45 3.94 4.75
C PHE A 386 15.12 4.76 3.65
N ASN A 387 14.92 4.33 2.42
CA ASN A 387 15.20 5.14 1.24
C ASN A 387 14.05 5.02 0.24
N SER A 388 13.91 6.03 -0.60
CA SER A 388 13.12 5.95 -1.82
C SER A 388 13.89 6.53 -2.98
N LEU A 389 13.63 6.01 -4.17
CA LEU A 389 14.23 6.47 -5.40
C LEU A 389 13.14 6.54 -6.47
N GLY A 390 13.06 7.65 -7.17
CA GLY A 390 12.11 7.88 -8.24
C GLY A 390 12.79 8.35 -9.51
N VAL A 391 12.32 7.86 -10.66
CA VAL A 391 12.66 8.36 -11.98
C VAL A 391 11.39 8.51 -12.78
N ILE A 392 11.15 9.70 -13.32
CA ILE A 392 9.97 10.00 -14.15
C ILE A 392 10.46 10.68 -15.41
N HIS A 393 10.13 10.10 -16.55
CA HIS A 393 10.35 10.71 -17.85
C HIS A 393 9.05 11.28 -18.38
N ARG A 394 9.06 12.57 -18.72
CA ARG A 394 7.94 13.32 -19.28
C ARG A 394 8.25 13.72 -20.71
N ARG A 395 7.23 13.67 -21.57
CA ARG A 395 7.30 14.14 -22.95
C ARG A 395 6.02 14.85 -23.34
N ASP A 396 6.14 16.10 -23.76
CA ASP A 396 5.02 16.84 -24.30
C ASP A 396 4.59 16.26 -25.66
N LYS A 397 3.29 16.30 -25.97
CA LYS A 397 2.77 15.80 -27.23
C LYS A 397 2.95 16.80 -28.38
N ASP A 398 2.83 18.09 -28.05
CA ASP A 398 2.95 19.19 -28.99
C ASP A 398 4.22 20.00 -28.77
N ASP A 399 4.60 20.81 -29.75
CA ASP A 399 5.77 21.65 -29.66
C ASP A 399 5.48 22.85 -28.77
N TRP A 400 6.41 23.12 -27.88
CA TRP A 400 6.40 24.31 -27.05
C TRP A 400 7.06 25.45 -27.85
N ALA A 401 6.27 26.48 -28.17
CA ALA A 401 6.78 27.62 -28.88
C ALA A 401 6.72 28.86 -28.00
N ARG A 402 7.85 29.48 -27.77
CA ARG A 402 7.93 30.79 -27.15
C ARG A 402 9.06 31.56 -27.80
N SER A 403 8.73 32.70 -28.41
CA SER A 403 9.68 33.55 -29.10
C SER A 403 10.38 32.90 -30.30
N ASN A 404 11.57 32.34 -30.17
CA ASN A 404 12.34 31.74 -31.26
C ASN A 404 12.58 30.23 -31.07
N LEU A 405 12.02 29.64 -30.04
CA LEU A 405 12.18 28.23 -29.70
C LEU A 405 10.92 27.46 -30.02
N ILE A 406 11.02 26.57 -31.01
CA ILE A 406 9.99 25.57 -31.33
C ILE A 406 10.60 24.23 -30.98
N GLN A 407 10.26 23.70 -29.80
CA GLN A 407 10.67 22.35 -29.45
C GLN A 407 9.70 21.70 -28.48
N ARG A 408 9.63 20.38 -28.60
CA ARG A 408 8.83 19.55 -27.73
C ARG A 408 9.57 19.33 -26.41
N GLY A 409 8.92 19.67 -25.30
CA GLY A 409 9.47 19.47 -23.98
C GLY A 409 9.73 17.98 -23.66
N ARG A 410 10.90 17.70 -23.10
CA ARG A 410 11.29 16.39 -22.58
C ARG A 410 12.05 16.60 -21.29
N ASP A 411 11.50 16.07 -20.21
CA ASP A 411 12.13 16.16 -18.90
C ASP A 411 12.36 14.77 -18.32
N THR A 412 13.43 14.65 -17.56
CA THR A 412 13.67 13.50 -16.71
C THR A 412 13.87 13.99 -15.29
N TYR A 413 12.86 13.70 -14.47
CA TYR A 413 12.91 13.99 -13.04
C TYR A 413 13.43 12.78 -12.27
N PHE A 414 14.40 13.02 -11.42
CA PHE A 414 15.00 12.05 -10.51
C PHE A 414 14.84 12.54 -9.07
N ASP A 415 14.44 11.68 -8.16
CA ASP A 415 14.45 11.97 -6.74
C ASP A 415 15.04 10.80 -5.92
N ILE A 416 15.80 11.12 -4.90
CA ILE A 416 16.23 10.18 -3.87
C ILE A 416 15.92 10.77 -2.49
N ALA A 417 15.27 9.96 -1.65
CA ALA A 417 15.07 10.29 -0.24
C ALA A 417 15.79 9.27 0.64
N LEU A 418 16.46 9.75 1.67
CA LEU A 418 17.11 8.96 2.71
C LEU A 418 16.57 9.41 4.07
N GLY A 419 16.28 8.48 4.96
CA GLY A 419 15.75 8.88 6.25
C GLY A 419 15.81 7.83 7.33
N LEU A 420 15.53 8.31 8.55
CA LEU A 420 15.39 7.54 9.75
C LEU A 420 14.02 7.81 10.36
N ALA A 421 13.36 6.76 10.83
CA ALA A 421 12.11 6.84 11.58
C ALA A 421 12.32 6.24 12.97
N TRP A 422 12.07 7.03 14.01
CA TRP A 422 12.22 6.63 15.39
C TRP A 422 10.87 6.64 16.12
N GLY A 423 10.38 5.45 16.49
CA GLY A 423 9.21 5.27 17.34
C GLY A 423 9.58 5.54 18.80
N PHE A 424 9.28 6.74 19.29
CA PHE A 424 9.61 7.15 20.66
C PHE A 424 8.46 6.91 21.65
N ARG A 425 7.25 6.74 21.14
CA ARG A 425 6.04 6.39 21.90
C ARG A 425 5.20 5.42 21.08
N ASP A 426 4.32 4.64 21.73
CA ASP A 426 3.46 3.66 21.11
C ASP A 426 2.68 4.27 19.98
N LYS A 427 2.43 4.83 19.32
CA LYS A 427 1.68 5.47 18.21
C LYS A 427 2.31 6.76 17.71
N CYS A 428 3.49 7.14 18.20
CA CYS A 428 4.17 8.33 17.74
C CYS A 428 5.58 8.02 17.21
N ALA A 429 5.90 8.53 16.05
CA ALA A 429 7.23 8.42 15.45
C ALA A 429 7.74 9.79 14.98
N MET A 430 9.05 9.98 15.15
CA MET A 430 9.79 11.09 14.56
C MET A 430 10.51 10.58 13.32
N ARG A 431 10.37 11.31 12.22
CA ARG A 431 11.01 11.01 10.94
C ARG A 431 11.96 12.13 10.57
N LEU A 432 13.22 11.82 10.39
CA LEU A 432 14.22 12.71 9.80
C LEU A 432 14.46 12.26 8.36
N GLN A 433 14.42 13.19 7.41
CA GLN A 433 14.53 12.87 6.00
C GLN A 433 15.34 13.94 5.26
N TYR A 434 16.19 13.48 4.36
CA TYR A 434 16.83 14.27 3.33
C TYR A 434 16.32 13.83 1.96
N VAL A 435 15.97 14.78 1.11
CA VAL A 435 15.54 14.55 -0.27
C VAL A 435 16.42 15.37 -1.21
N PHE A 436 16.99 14.71 -2.20
CA PHE A 436 17.58 15.34 -3.36
C PHE A 436 16.68 15.13 -4.55
N SER A 437 16.44 16.16 -5.35
CA SER A 437 15.69 16.08 -6.60
C SER A 437 16.47 16.82 -7.69
N HIS A 438 16.44 16.25 -8.88
CA HIS A 438 17.02 16.83 -10.09
C HIS A 438 16.02 16.70 -11.23
N ASN A 439 15.78 17.78 -11.94
CA ASN A 439 15.04 17.75 -13.20
C ASN A 439 15.98 18.13 -14.32
N SER A 440 16.22 17.22 -15.26
CA SER A 440 16.96 17.47 -16.49
C SER A 440 15.98 17.71 -17.62
N SER A 441 16.05 18.85 -18.27
CA SER A 441 15.14 19.27 -19.32
C SER A 441 15.90 19.67 -20.59
N ASN A 442 15.30 19.42 -21.76
CA ASN A 442 15.79 20.02 -23.01
C ASN A 442 15.39 21.51 -23.15
N ILE A 443 14.64 22.04 -22.18
CA ILE A 443 14.30 23.45 -22.05
C ILE A 443 14.95 23.94 -20.77
N ASP A 444 16.07 24.63 -20.87
CA ASP A 444 16.99 24.94 -19.76
C ASP A 444 16.34 25.62 -18.55
N ILE A 445 15.24 26.38 -18.74
CA ILE A 445 14.51 27.03 -17.64
C ILE A 445 13.79 26.02 -16.71
N TYR A 446 13.69 24.77 -17.10
CA TYR A 446 13.11 23.69 -16.28
C TYR A 446 14.17 22.75 -15.70
N ASP A 447 15.46 23.01 -15.97
CA ASP A 447 16.56 22.27 -15.37
C ASP A 447 16.84 22.78 -13.95
N PHE A 448 16.82 21.91 -12.94
CA PHE A 448 17.08 22.34 -11.57
C PHE A 448 17.53 21.22 -10.64
N ASP A 449 18.26 21.64 -9.61
CA ASP A 449 18.58 20.85 -8.41
C ASP A 449 17.86 21.40 -7.19
N ARG A 450 17.41 20.50 -6.31
CA ARG A 450 16.75 20.82 -5.06
C ARG A 450 17.19 19.88 -3.96
N HIS A 451 17.49 20.42 -2.79
CA HIS A 451 17.80 19.69 -1.57
C HIS A 451 16.78 20.08 -0.49
N GLU A 452 16.14 19.11 0.10
CA GLU A 452 15.22 19.34 1.23
C GLU A 452 15.65 18.50 2.42
N VAL A 453 15.72 19.09 3.60
CA VAL A 453 15.89 18.42 4.87
C VAL A 453 14.67 18.69 5.72
N SER A 454 14.06 17.64 6.27
CA SER A 454 12.88 17.80 7.13
C SER A 454 12.87 16.84 8.31
N SER A 455 12.23 17.29 9.38
CA SER A 455 11.95 16.50 10.57
C SER A 455 10.46 16.60 10.89
N ASN A 456 9.78 15.47 10.97
CA ASN A 456 8.34 15.38 11.22
C ASN A 456 8.06 14.47 12.40
N ILE A 457 7.09 14.85 13.22
CA ILE A 457 6.51 14.01 14.27
C ILE A 457 5.09 13.66 13.84
N ARG A 458 4.81 12.37 13.71
CA ARG A 458 3.49 11.85 13.40
C ARG A 458 3.00 10.96 14.52
N CYS A 459 1.77 11.19 14.97
CA CYS A 459 1.07 10.38 15.95
C CYS A 459 -0.23 9.83 15.36
N GLU A 460 -0.43 8.53 15.49
CA GLU A 460 -1.69 7.86 15.20
C GLU A 460 -2.61 7.95 16.42
N MET A 461 -3.88 8.30 16.26
CA MET A 461 -4.76 8.62 17.38
C MET A 461 -5.68 7.46 17.79
N ILE A 462 -5.84 6.43 16.97
CA ILE A 462 -6.71 5.27 17.30
C ILE A 462 -6.13 3.99 16.73
#